data_5a8da8b116d112c7e4935c5c201abe18
#
_entry.id   5a8da8b116d112c7e4935c5c201abe18
#
_cell.length_a   1.000
_cell.length_b   1.000
_cell.length_c   1.000
_cell.angle_alpha   90.00
_cell.angle_beta   90.00
_cell.angle_gamma   90.00
#
_symmetry.space_group_name_H-M   'P 1'
#
loop_
_entity.id
_entity.type
_entity.pdbx_description
1 polymer ?
#
loop_
_entity_poly.entity_id
_entity_poly.type
_entity_poly.pdbx_seq_one_letter_code
_entity_poly.pdbx_strand_id
1 'polypeptide(L)'
;DAGHNVLALSRNVVPIEELSLRNCESFSFDITKTSDIEKVSAYIKAHWSQVDVLINNSGLLVNEPFSEINIQDFRRVYEVNVFGVAAITQAVIPFMKKDGHVVTISSIGGIQGSLKFPGLSAYSSSKGAVITLSELLAEEFKETGPSFNVLALGAVQTEMLEEAFPGYKAPLSADEMASYIYDFALTGNRFYNGKILQVSSSTP
;
A
#
# COMPACT_ATOMS: atom_id res chain seq x y z
N ASP A 1 18.78 -9.50 -1.73
CA ASP A 1 19.28 -10.71 -1.05
C ASP A 1 19.58 -10.52 0.44
N ALA A 2 18.68 -9.83 1.17
CA ALA A 2 18.82 -9.63 2.63
C ALA A 2 18.34 -10.84 3.46
N GLY A 3 17.96 -11.95 2.83
CA GLY A 3 17.56 -13.19 3.51
C GLY A 3 16.12 -13.23 4.02
N HIS A 4 15.28 -12.30 3.61
CA HIS A 4 13.85 -12.32 3.94
C HIS A 4 13.09 -13.31 3.08
N ASN A 5 12.03 -13.90 3.65
CA ASN A 5 11.02 -14.61 2.87
C ASN A 5 9.95 -13.61 2.43
N VAL A 6 9.66 -13.56 1.15
CA VAL A 6 8.74 -12.58 0.56
C VAL A 6 7.59 -13.30 -0.14
N LEU A 7 6.37 -12.86 0.10
CA LEU A 7 5.21 -13.21 -0.68
C LEU A 7 4.78 -11.98 -1.49
N ALA A 8 5.06 -12.00 -2.78
CA ALA A 8 4.77 -10.91 -3.69
C ALA A 8 3.44 -11.15 -4.40
N LEU A 9 2.49 -10.25 -4.19
CA LEU A 9 1.11 -10.37 -4.64
C LEU A 9 0.81 -9.29 -5.69
N SER A 10 0.50 -9.71 -6.90
CA SER A 10 0.17 -8.80 -8.01
C SER A 10 -0.77 -9.48 -9.00
N ARG A 11 -1.58 -8.70 -9.71
CA ARG A 11 -2.41 -9.22 -10.83
C ARG A 11 -1.55 -9.78 -11.95
N ASN A 12 -0.40 -9.15 -12.20
CA ASN A 12 0.61 -9.64 -13.13
C ASN A 12 1.88 -10.02 -12.35
N VAL A 13 2.19 -11.29 -12.29
CA VAL A 13 3.36 -11.82 -11.56
C VAL A 13 4.57 -12.07 -12.46
N VAL A 14 4.39 -12.02 -13.78
CA VAL A 14 5.46 -12.31 -14.75
C VAL A 14 6.75 -11.52 -14.47
N PRO A 15 6.71 -10.19 -14.22
CA PRO A 15 7.94 -9.44 -13.95
C PRO A 15 8.68 -9.89 -12.69
N ILE A 16 7.95 -10.44 -11.70
CA ILE A 16 8.54 -10.95 -10.45
C ILE A 16 9.18 -12.33 -10.69
N GLU A 17 8.48 -13.20 -11.42
CA GLU A 17 8.95 -14.54 -11.73
C GLU A 17 10.21 -14.52 -12.61
N GLU A 18 10.30 -13.60 -13.58
CA GLU A 18 11.47 -13.39 -14.42
C GLU A 18 12.74 -13.04 -13.63
N LEU A 19 12.60 -12.37 -12.48
CA LEU A 19 13.73 -12.05 -11.62
C LEU A 19 14.33 -13.26 -10.91
N SER A 20 13.62 -14.38 -10.86
CA SER A 20 14.07 -15.64 -10.23
C SER A 20 14.67 -15.45 -8.84
N LEU A 21 14.04 -14.61 -8.00
CA LEU A 21 14.52 -14.25 -6.69
C LEU A 21 14.43 -15.43 -5.72
N ARG A 22 15.51 -15.67 -4.97
CA ARG A 22 15.48 -16.66 -3.88
C ARG A 22 14.55 -16.17 -2.76
N ASN A 23 13.83 -17.10 -2.14
CA ASN A 23 12.93 -16.83 -1.03
C ASN A 23 11.80 -15.82 -1.37
N CYS A 24 11.47 -15.69 -2.65
CA CYS A 24 10.35 -14.90 -3.11
C CYS A 24 9.34 -15.81 -3.81
N GLU A 25 8.19 -16.00 -3.18
CA GLU A 25 7.04 -16.65 -3.77
C GLU A 25 6.12 -15.59 -4.35
N SER A 26 5.46 -15.91 -5.45
CA SER A 26 4.48 -15.01 -6.06
C SER A 26 3.27 -15.79 -6.57
N PHE A 27 2.12 -15.15 -6.52
CA PHE A 27 0.94 -15.63 -7.24
C PHE A 27 0.02 -14.50 -7.66
N SER A 28 -0.75 -14.72 -8.72
CA SER A 28 -1.72 -13.74 -9.22
C SER A 28 -2.77 -13.47 -8.15
N PHE A 29 -2.96 -12.19 -7.85
CA PHE A 29 -3.76 -11.72 -6.74
C PHE A 29 -4.52 -10.46 -7.13
N ASP A 30 -5.83 -10.51 -6.99
CA ASP A 30 -6.71 -9.35 -7.10
C ASP A 30 -7.26 -9.02 -5.71
N ILE A 31 -6.82 -7.89 -5.17
CA ILE A 31 -7.16 -7.45 -3.80
C ILE A 31 -8.67 -7.24 -3.59
N THR A 32 -9.46 -7.15 -4.67
CA THR A 32 -10.92 -7.02 -4.62
C THR A 32 -11.64 -8.36 -4.52
N LYS A 33 -10.92 -9.49 -4.64
CA LYS A 33 -11.50 -10.83 -4.62
C LYS A 33 -11.29 -11.52 -3.27
N THR A 34 -12.38 -11.83 -2.59
CA THR A 34 -12.35 -12.57 -1.32
C THR A 34 -11.59 -13.89 -1.45
N SER A 35 -11.77 -14.63 -2.55
CA SER A 35 -11.07 -15.89 -2.80
C SER A 35 -9.54 -15.73 -2.86
N ASP A 36 -9.05 -14.60 -3.34
CA ASP A 36 -7.62 -14.35 -3.42
C ASP A 36 -7.07 -13.95 -2.03
N ILE A 37 -7.83 -13.19 -1.24
CA ILE A 37 -7.51 -12.91 0.18
C ILE A 37 -7.43 -14.23 0.98
N GLU A 38 -8.39 -15.14 0.80
CA GLU A 38 -8.41 -16.45 1.46
C GLU A 38 -7.19 -17.30 1.09
N LYS A 39 -6.74 -17.27 -0.19
CA LYS A 39 -5.50 -17.95 -0.61
C LYS A 39 -4.27 -17.43 0.12
N VAL A 40 -4.17 -16.12 0.35
CA VAL A 40 -3.05 -15.53 1.11
C VAL A 40 -3.04 -16.07 2.54
N SER A 41 -4.17 -16.05 3.23
CA SER A 41 -4.28 -16.59 4.60
C SER A 41 -3.94 -18.07 4.66
N ALA A 42 -4.43 -18.86 3.69
CA ALA A 42 -4.13 -20.29 3.60
C ALA A 42 -2.63 -20.54 3.36
N TYR A 43 -2.00 -19.78 2.48
CA TYR A 43 -0.56 -19.86 2.22
C TYR A 43 0.26 -19.53 3.48
N ILE A 44 -0.03 -18.41 4.13
CA ILE A 44 0.67 -18.01 5.36
C ILE A 44 0.54 -19.11 6.43
N LYS A 45 -0.66 -19.62 6.64
CA LYS A 45 -0.91 -20.68 7.61
C LYS A 45 -0.17 -21.99 7.31
N ALA A 46 0.02 -22.30 6.04
CA ALA A 46 0.68 -23.54 5.60
C ALA A 46 2.21 -23.46 5.62
N HIS A 47 2.78 -22.29 5.33
CA HIS A 47 4.21 -22.15 5.04
C HIS A 47 4.96 -21.25 6.01
N TRP A 48 4.29 -20.34 6.72
CA TRP A 48 4.92 -19.36 7.60
C TRP A 48 4.42 -19.49 9.04
N SER A 49 5.30 -19.26 10.01
CA SER A 49 4.92 -19.23 11.42
C SER A 49 4.40 -17.86 11.85
N GLN A 50 4.80 -16.81 11.15
CA GLN A 50 4.40 -15.42 11.39
C GLN A 50 4.65 -14.56 10.16
N VAL A 51 4.05 -13.36 10.17
CA VAL A 51 4.31 -12.27 9.25
C VAL A 51 4.89 -11.11 10.04
N ASP A 52 6.09 -10.66 9.69
CA ASP A 52 6.76 -9.57 10.37
C ASP A 52 6.38 -8.22 9.76
N VAL A 53 6.19 -8.17 8.44
CA VAL A 53 5.88 -6.94 7.70
C VAL A 53 4.77 -7.19 6.69
N LEU A 54 3.78 -6.30 6.68
CA LEU A 54 2.77 -6.17 5.62
C LEU A 54 2.92 -4.81 4.95
N ILE A 55 3.14 -4.78 3.64
CA ILE A 55 3.17 -3.55 2.85
C ILE A 55 1.92 -3.49 1.97
N ASN A 56 0.98 -2.62 2.32
CA ASN A 56 -0.20 -2.31 1.53
C ASN A 56 0.16 -1.30 0.43
N ASN A 57 0.68 -1.81 -0.69
CA ASN A 57 1.11 -1.00 -1.83
C ASN A 57 0.08 -0.93 -2.97
N SER A 58 -0.90 -1.82 -3.01
CA SER A 58 -1.93 -1.85 -4.05
C SER A 58 -2.64 -0.51 -4.17
N GLY A 59 -2.88 -0.07 -5.41
CA GLY A 59 -3.58 1.17 -5.67
C GLY A 59 -4.16 1.22 -7.07
N LEU A 60 -5.24 1.97 -7.21
CA LEU A 60 -5.88 2.34 -8.47
C LEU A 60 -6.09 3.84 -8.48
N LEU A 61 -5.68 4.49 -9.55
CA LEU A 61 -5.89 5.91 -9.78
C LEU A 61 -6.77 6.08 -11.02
N VAL A 62 -7.77 6.95 -10.91
CA VAL A 62 -8.55 7.47 -12.03
C VAL A 62 -8.41 8.98 -11.99
N ASN A 63 -7.92 9.56 -13.08
CA ASN A 63 -7.80 11.01 -13.26
C ASN A 63 -8.91 11.50 -14.19
N GLU A 64 -9.99 12.02 -13.59
CA GLU A 64 -11.13 12.53 -14.33
C GLU A 64 -11.81 13.64 -13.52
N PRO A 65 -12.30 14.72 -14.16
CA PRO A 65 -13.05 15.79 -13.50
C PRO A 65 -14.22 15.22 -12.69
N PHE A 66 -14.47 15.77 -11.50
CA PHE A 66 -15.51 15.26 -10.61
C PHE A 66 -16.92 15.26 -11.24
N SER A 67 -17.18 16.20 -12.13
CA SER A 67 -18.44 16.26 -12.88
C SER A 67 -18.60 15.17 -13.93
N GLU A 68 -17.54 14.47 -14.31
CA GLU A 68 -17.47 13.52 -15.41
C GLU A 68 -17.22 12.09 -14.95
N ILE A 69 -16.49 11.91 -13.82
CA ILE A 69 -16.21 10.58 -13.29
C ILE A 69 -17.49 9.82 -13.00
N ASN A 70 -17.63 8.64 -13.58
CA ASN A 70 -18.79 7.81 -13.29
C ASN A 70 -18.67 7.13 -11.92
N ILE A 71 -19.81 6.83 -11.31
CA ILE A 71 -19.84 6.26 -9.95
C ILE A 71 -19.24 4.85 -9.88
N GLN A 72 -19.18 4.11 -10.96
CA GLN A 72 -18.58 2.78 -11.02
C GLN A 72 -17.06 2.89 -10.91
N ASP A 73 -16.42 3.84 -11.59
CA ASP A 73 -14.99 4.08 -11.48
C ASP A 73 -14.62 4.63 -10.10
N PHE A 74 -15.47 5.50 -9.54
CA PHE A 74 -15.31 5.96 -8.16
C PHE A 74 -15.32 4.76 -7.18
N ARG A 75 -16.30 3.85 -7.34
CA ARG A 75 -16.38 2.61 -6.53
C ARG A 75 -15.16 1.71 -6.73
N ARG A 76 -14.72 1.49 -7.97
CA ARG A 76 -13.51 0.68 -8.24
C ARG A 76 -12.29 1.20 -7.52
N VAL A 77 -12.09 2.51 -7.48
CA VAL A 77 -10.99 3.12 -6.73
C VAL A 77 -11.09 2.76 -5.24
N TYR A 78 -12.27 2.87 -4.65
CA TYR A 78 -12.49 2.51 -3.24
C TYR A 78 -12.37 1.01 -2.98
N GLU A 79 -12.86 0.16 -3.88
CA GLU A 79 -12.72 -1.30 -3.76
C GLU A 79 -11.25 -1.71 -3.67
N VAL A 80 -10.38 -1.14 -4.50
CA VAL A 80 -8.94 -1.44 -4.47
C VAL A 80 -8.26 -0.74 -3.29
N ASN A 81 -8.43 0.58 -3.17
CA ASN A 81 -7.59 1.40 -2.29
C ASN A 81 -8.01 1.34 -0.82
N VAL A 82 -9.28 1.02 -0.53
CA VAL A 82 -9.83 1.05 0.83
C VAL A 82 -10.29 -0.34 1.27
N PHE A 83 -11.28 -0.91 0.60
CA PHE A 83 -11.87 -2.18 1.03
C PHE A 83 -10.89 -3.34 0.88
N GLY A 84 -10.15 -3.40 -0.23
CA GLY A 84 -9.11 -4.40 -0.43
C GLY A 84 -7.99 -4.29 0.59
N VAL A 85 -7.51 -3.07 0.88
CA VAL A 85 -6.51 -2.82 1.93
C VAL A 85 -7.01 -3.26 3.30
N ALA A 86 -8.25 -2.93 3.64
CA ALA A 86 -8.85 -3.38 4.89
C ALA A 86 -8.95 -4.91 4.96
N ALA A 87 -9.43 -5.56 3.89
CA ALA A 87 -9.62 -7.00 3.83
C ALA A 87 -8.31 -7.78 3.95
N ILE A 88 -7.26 -7.41 3.21
CA ILE A 88 -5.97 -8.09 3.31
C ILE A 88 -5.30 -7.83 4.67
N THR A 89 -5.41 -6.62 5.21
CA THR A 89 -4.88 -6.30 6.53
C THR A 89 -5.57 -7.14 7.60
N GLN A 90 -6.91 -7.23 7.59
CA GLN A 90 -7.69 -8.06 8.51
C GLN A 90 -7.31 -9.55 8.41
N ALA A 91 -7.05 -10.04 7.20
CA ALA A 91 -6.67 -11.43 6.95
C ALA A 91 -5.24 -11.77 7.44
N VAL A 92 -4.33 -10.79 7.46
CA VAL A 92 -2.91 -10.99 7.81
C VAL A 92 -2.64 -10.72 9.29
N ILE A 93 -3.32 -9.79 9.93
CA ILE A 93 -3.14 -9.45 11.36
C ILE A 93 -3.07 -10.67 12.29
N PRO A 94 -3.90 -11.73 12.14
CA PRO A 94 -3.82 -12.91 13.02
C PRO A 94 -2.47 -13.64 13.01
N PHE A 95 -1.64 -13.40 12.00
CA PHE A 95 -0.30 -13.96 11.86
C PHE A 95 0.81 -13.00 12.28
N MET A 96 0.46 -11.80 12.72
CA MET A 96 1.42 -10.77 13.13
C MET A 96 1.53 -10.69 14.65
N LYS A 97 2.71 -10.32 15.14
CA LYS A 97 2.99 -10.10 16.56
C LYS A 97 3.15 -8.60 16.85
N LYS A 98 3.35 -8.28 18.12
CA LYS A 98 3.50 -6.91 18.61
C LYS A 98 4.70 -6.16 18.00
N ASP A 99 5.72 -6.88 17.59
CA ASP A 99 6.91 -6.35 16.90
C ASP A 99 6.76 -6.27 15.38
N GLY A 100 5.60 -6.67 14.85
CA GLY A 100 5.28 -6.57 13.44
C GLY A 100 5.03 -5.13 12.97
N HIS A 101 5.02 -4.93 11.65
CA HIS A 101 4.82 -3.63 11.04
C HIS A 101 3.89 -3.69 9.82
N VAL A 102 2.82 -2.93 9.86
CA VAL A 102 1.95 -2.69 8.69
C VAL A 102 2.26 -1.30 8.14
N VAL A 103 2.75 -1.27 6.91
CA VAL A 103 3.05 -0.02 6.18
C VAL A 103 2.04 0.16 5.06
N THR A 104 1.25 1.21 5.15
CA THR A 104 0.26 1.54 4.11
C THR A 104 0.78 2.67 3.23
N ILE A 105 0.82 2.42 1.93
CA ILE A 105 1.23 3.42 0.94
C ILE A 105 0.02 4.29 0.58
N SER A 106 0.10 5.54 0.98
CA SER A 106 -0.87 6.57 0.68
C SER A 106 -0.26 7.63 -0.25
N SER A 107 -0.88 8.77 -0.33
CA SER A 107 -0.46 9.91 -1.15
C SER A 107 -0.57 11.19 -0.33
N ILE A 108 0.31 12.16 -0.61
CA ILE A 108 0.18 13.53 -0.07
C ILE A 108 -1.22 14.08 -0.37
N GLY A 109 -1.79 13.80 -1.55
CA GLY A 109 -3.15 14.19 -1.89
C GLY A 109 -4.24 13.68 -0.94
N GLY A 110 -3.98 12.60 -0.17
CA GLY A 110 -4.87 12.08 0.87
C GLY A 110 -4.81 12.82 2.20
N ILE A 111 -3.75 13.59 2.46
CA ILE A 111 -3.55 14.31 3.72
C ILE A 111 -4.48 15.52 3.78
N GLN A 112 -5.17 15.72 4.90
CA GLN A 112 -6.00 16.90 5.11
C GLN A 112 -5.14 18.18 5.09
N GLY A 113 -5.59 19.19 4.36
CA GLY A 113 -4.89 20.48 4.24
C GLY A 113 -3.72 20.48 3.24
N SER A 114 -3.36 19.35 2.63
CA SER A 114 -2.39 19.32 1.55
C SER A 114 -2.94 19.90 0.25
N LEU A 115 -2.06 20.20 -0.69
CA LEU A 115 -2.46 20.58 -2.04
C LEU A 115 -3.31 19.47 -2.68
N LYS A 116 -4.36 19.88 -3.39
CA LYS A 116 -5.26 18.96 -4.10
C LYS A 116 -5.15 19.18 -5.59
N PHE A 117 -5.21 18.08 -6.34
CA PHE A 117 -5.13 18.09 -7.79
C PHE A 117 -6.51 17.83 -8.39
N PRO A 118 -7.01 18.72 -9.28
CA PRO A 118 -8.23 18.45 -10.04
C PRO A 118 -8.15 17.10 -10.76
N GLY A 119 -9.28 16.40 -10.85
CA GLY A 119 -9.34 15.07 -11.46
C GLY A 119 -9.08 13.90 -10.52
N LEU A 120 -8.51 14.12 -9.33
CA LEU A 120 -8.14 13.06 -8.39
C LEU A 120 -9.14 12.87 -7.23
N SER A 121 -10.41 13.21 -7.42
CA SER A 121 -11.40 13.18 -6.33
C SER A 121 -11.57 11.80 -5.70
N ALA A 122 -11.75 10.74 -6.51
CA ALA A 122 -11.86 9.37 -6.03
C ALA A 122 -10.54 8.87 -5.41
N TYR A 123 -9.42 9.11 -6.09
CA TYR A 123 -8.11 8.68 -5.64
C TYR A 123 -7.71 9.34 -4.31
N SER A 124 -7.70 10.67 -4.25
CA SER A 124 -7.24 11.39 -3.06
C SER A 124 -8.13 11.12 -1.85
N SER A 125 -9.46 11.03 -2.04
CA SER A 125 -10.37 10.70 -0.94
C SER A 125 -10.17 9.26 -0.45
N SER A 126 -9.92 8.30 -1.33
CA SER A 126 -9.59 6.92 -0.93
C SER A 126 -8.27 6.84 -0.17
N LYS A 127 -7.25 7.61 -0.58
CA LYS A 127 -5.95 7.69 0.11
C LYS A 127 -6.08 8.38 1.47
N GLY A 128 -7.02 9.32 1.64
CA GLY A 128 -7.39 9.87 2.94
C GLY A 128 -8.09 8.85 3.85
N ALA A 129 -8.97 8.02 3.29
CA ALA A 129 -9.66 6.98 4.05
C ALA A 129 -8.70 5.96 4.68
N VAL A 130 -7.68 5.49 3.94
CA VAL A 130 -6.70 4.54 4.50
C VAL A 130 -5.72 5.17 5.49
N ILE A 131 -5.49 6.48 5.41
CA ILE A 131 -4.78 7.22 6.45
C ILE A 131 -5.53 7.07 7.78
N THR A 132 -6.81 7.48 7.80
CA THR A 132 -7.65 7.40 9.00
C THR A 132 -7.80 5.95 9.50
N LEU A 133 -7.98 4.99 8.61
CA LEU A 133 -8.02 3.56 8.96
C LEU A 133 -6.74 3.12 9.67
N SER A 134 -5.58 3.49 9.16
CA SER A 134 -4.29 3.12 9.74
C SER A 134 -4.09 3.73 11.13
N GLU A 135 -4.53 4.98 11.36
CA GLU A 135 -4.49 5.62 12.67
C GLU A 135 -5.38 4.90 13.69
N LEU A 136 -6.59 4.50 13.28
CA LEU A 136 -7.52 3.74 14.12
C LEU A 136 -6.96 2.37 14.48
N LEU A 137 -6.42 1.63 13.51
CA LEU A 137 -5.81 0.32 13.75
C LEU A 137 -4.57 0.41 14.65
N ALA A 138 -3.78 1.46 14.52
CA ALA A 138 -2.64 1.70 15.41
C ALA A 138 -3.06 1.85 16.88
N GLU A 139 -4.19 2.50 17.15
CA GLU A 139 -4.74 2.61 18.51
C GLU A 139 -5.40 1.32 18.98
N GLU A 140 -6.16 0.66 18.11
CA GLU A 140 -6.86 -0.58 18.44
C GLU A 140 -5.89 -1.72 18.80
N PHE A 141 -4.78 -1.83 18.07
CA PHE A 141 -3.80 -2.91 18.23
C PHE A 141 -2.56 -2.54 19.04
N LYS A 142 -2.47 -1.35 19.63
CA LYS A 142 -1.25 -0.86 20.28
C LYS A 142 -0.69 -1.76 21.38
N GLU A 143 -1.54 -2.51 22.06
CA GLU A 143 -1.12 -3.40 23.15
C GLU A 143 -0.85 -4.83 22.69
N THR A 144 -1.48 -5.27 21.64
CA THR A 144 -1.54 -6.70 21.28
C THR A 144 -1.04 -7.03 19.88
N GLY A 145 -1.02 -6.07 18.98
CA GLY A 145 -0.77 -6.27 17.56
C GLY A 145 0.44 -5.49 17.03
N PRO A 146 0.61 -5.50 15.69
CA PRO A 146 1.69 -4.78 15.03
C PRO A 146 1.53 -3.26 15.11
N SER A 147 2.59 -2.54 14.80
CA SER A 147 2.54 -1.11 14.54
C SER A 147 1.96 -0.84 13.15
N PHE A 148 1.19 0.25 13.02
CA PHE A 148 0.61 0.71 11.75
C PHE A 148 1.13 2.10 11.43
N ASN A 149 1.75 2.26 10.25
CA ASN A 149 2.20 3.57 9.80
C ASN A 149 1.85 3.78 8.32
N VAL A 150 1.78 5.03 7.93
CA VAL A 150 1.45 5.45 6.57
C VAL A 150 2.62 6.21 5.96
N LEU A 151 3.01 5.83 4.78
CA LEU A 151 3.89 6.63 3.92
C LEU A 151 3.02 7.34 2.88
N ALA A 152 2.84 8.64 3.05
CA ALA A 152 2.12 9.48 2.11
C ALA A 152 3.11 10.02 1.08
N LEU A 153 3.16 9.35 -0.07
CA LEU A 153 4.14 9.65 -1.11
C LEU A 153 3.76 10.87 -1.94
N GLY A 154 4.76 11.64 -2.33
CA GLY A 154 4.69 12.59 -3.43
C GLY A 154 4.75 11.89 -4.79
N ALA A 155 5.14 12.62 -5.82
CA ALA A 155 5.29 12.06 -7.16
C ALA A 155 6.49 11.11 -7.22
N VAL A 156 6.23 9.88 -7.67
CA VAL A 156 7.24 8.83 -7.94
C VAL A 156 7.04 8.34 -9.36
N GLN A 157 8.13 8.21 -10.13
CA GLN A 157 8.06 7.77 -11.52
C GLN A 157 7.64 6.30 -11.61
N THR A 158 6.36 6.08 -11.88
CA THR A 158 5.71 4.78 -11.99
C THR A 158 4.80 4.76 -13.21
N GLU A 159 4.42 3.57 -13.66
CA GLU A 159 3.43 3.40 -14.74
C GLU A 159 2.12 4.12 -14.41
N MET A 160 1.64 4.01 -13.18
CA MET A 160 0.41 4.69 -12.72
C MET A 160 0.51 6.21 -12.86
N LEU A 161 1.67 6.80 -12.57
CA LEU A 161 1.89 8.24 -12.72
C LEU A 161 1.91 8.64 -14.20
N GLU A 162 2.60 7.88 -15.03
CA GLU A 162 2.69 8.15 -16.47
C GLU A 162 1.33 8.05 -17.17
N GLU A 163 0.51 7.04 -16.80
CA GLU A 163 -0.86 6.90 -17.29
C GLU A 163 -1.76 8.07 -16.86
N ALA A 164 -1.64 8.51 -15.59
CA ALA A 164 -2.48 9.58 -15.05
C ALA A 164 -2.03 10.99 -15.51
N PHE A 165 -0.74 11.18 -15.76
CA PHE A 165 -0.13 12.46 -16.12
C PHE A 165 0.92 12.27 -17.22
N PRO A 166 0.51 11.98 -18.47
CA PRO A 166 1.43 11.71 -19.56
C PRO A 166 2.47 12.82 -19.76
N GLY A 167 3.74 12.42 -19.81
CA GLY A 167 4.85 13.35 -20.00
C GLY A 167 5.33 14.09 -18.75
N TYR A 168 4.68 13.94 -17.60
CA TYR A 168 5.21 14.45 -16.34
C TYR A 168 6.38 13.56 -15.88
N LYS A 169 7.47 14.19 -15.44
CA LYS A 169 8.63 13.49 -14.89
C LYS A 169 8.74 13.74 -13.39
N ALA A 170 8.59 12.68 -12.62
CA ALA A 170 8.76 12.75 -11.18
C ALA A 170 10.25 12.90 -10.78
N PRO A 171 10.52 13.55 -9.64
CA PRO A 171 11.89 13.73 -9.17
C PRO A 171 12.55 12.45 -8.65
N LEU A 172 11.74 11.44 -8.27
CA LEU A 172 12.21 10.16 -7.71
C LEU A 172 11.79 9.00 -8.60
N SER A 173 12.68 8.05 -8.79
CA SER A 173 12.39 6.78 -9.45
C SER A 173 11.64 5.82 -8.51
N ALA A 174 11.02 4.79 -9.10
CA ALA A 174 10.37 3.71 -8.35
C ALA A 174 11.37 2.97 -7.46
N ASP A 175 12.60 2.71 -7.95
CA ASP A 175 13.63 1.97 -7.22
C ASP A 175 14.16 2.74 -6.00
N GLU A 176 14.37 4.06 -6.13
CA GLU A 176 14.77 4.90 -5.00
C GLU A 176 13.70 4.91 -3.92
N MET A 177 12.43 5.03 -4.32
CA MET A 177 11.32 4.98 -3.37
C MET A 177 11.15 3.58 -2.76
N ALA A 178 11.32 2.51 -3.53
CA ALA A 178 11.26 1.15 -3.03
C ALA A 178 12.34 0.88 -1.97
N SER A 179 13.55 1.40 -2.17
CA SER A 179 14.65 1.30 -1.19
C SER A 179 14.29 2.00 0.12
N TYR A 180 13.70 3.19 0.05
CA TYR A 180 13.23 3.90 1.25
C TYR A 180 12.10 3.14 1.96
N ILE A 181 11.10 2.65 1.21
CA ILE A 181 10.00 1.86 1.77
C ILE A 181 10.53 0.60 2.45
N TYR A 182 11.49 -0.09 1.85
CA TYR A 182 12.14 -1.27 2.41
C TYR A 182 12.79 -0.97 3.77
N ASP A 183 13.64 0.06 3.86
CA ASP A 183 14.31 0.43 5.10
C ASP A 183 13.30 0.84 6.18
N PHE A 184 12.28 1.62 5.81
CA PHE A 184 11.23 2.02 6.73
C PHE A 184 10.39 0.83 7.21
N ALA A 185 10.05 -0.09 6.33
CA ALA A 185 9.26 -1.26 6.67
C ALA A 185 9.93 -2.15 7.73
N LEU A 186 11.26 -2.25 7.69
CA LEU A 186 12.06 -3.04 8.63
C LEU A 186 12.41 -2.32 9.94
N THR A 187 12.34 -1.00 9.98
CA THR A 187 12.87 -0.24 11.13
C THR A 187 11.89 0.77 11.72
N GLY A 188 10.90 1.21 10.94
CA GLY A 188 10.01 2.31 11.31
C GLY A 188 9.13 2.02 12.53
N ASN A 189 8.71 0.77 12.74
CA ASN A 189 7.93 0.34 13.90
C ASN A 189 8.64 0.56 15.24
N ARG A 190 9.97 0.70 15.24
CA ARG A 190 10.75 1.00 16.45
C ARG A 190 10.55 2.42 16.95
N PHE A 191 10.15 3.32 16.08
CA PHE A 191 10.04 4.76 16.37
C PHE A 191 8.62 5.29 16.20
N TYR A 192 7.80 4.62 15.40
CA TYR A 192 6.49 5.11 14.97
C TYR A 192 5.40 4.07 15.14
N ASN A 193 4.25 4.52 15.62
CA ASN A 193 2.97 3.83 15.56
C ASN A 193 1.86 4.88 15.36
N GLY A 194 0.96 4.65 14.42
CA GLY A 194 -0.11 5.58 14.07
C GLY A 194 0.38 6.85 13.39
N LYS A 195 1.56 6.82 12.72
CA LYS A 195 2.13 8.03 12.12
C LYS A 195 1.97 8.05 10.61
N ILE A 196 1.73 9.28 10.12
CA ILE A 196 1.67 9.60 8.70
C ILE A 196 2.94 10.36 8.36
N LEU A 197 3.81 9.75 7.56
CA LEU A 197 5.04 10.38 7.10
C LEU A 197 4.86 10.86 5.66
N GLN A 198 5.06 12.14 5.45
CA GLN A 198 5.10 12.73 4.11
C GLN A 198 6.47 12.43 3.49
N VAL A 199 6.46 11.71 2.37
CA VAL A 199 7.69 11.30 1.68
C VAL A 199 7.71 11.98 0.32
N SER A 200 8.29 13.17 0.27
CA SER A 200 8.42 13.96 -0.94
C SER A 200 9.60 14.92 -0.82
N SER A 201 10.37 15.04 -1.87
CA SER A 201 11.44 16.04 -2.00
C SER A 201 10.91 17.40 -2.51
N SER A 202 9.70 17.45 -3.02
CA SER A 202 9.01 18.65 -3.43
C SER A 202 7.71 18.79 -2.67
N THR A 203 7.43 20.00 -2.19
CA THR A 203 6.07 20.35 -1.74
C THR A 203 5.28 20.69 -3.00
N PRO A 204 4.23 19.94 -3.33
CA PRO A 204 3.35 20.33 -4.40
C PRO A 204 2.66 21.64 -4.04
#